data_0e3cd0163241a240921ddfdfa1c90df5
#
_entry.id   0e3cd0163241a240921ddfdfa1c90df5
#
_cell.length_a   1.000
_cell.length_b   1.000
_cell.length_c   1.000
_cell.angle_alpha   90.00
_cell.angle_beta   90.00
_cell.angle_gamma   90.00
#
_symmetry.space_group_name_H-M   'P 1'
#
loop_
_entity.id
_entity.type
_entity.pdbx_description
1 polymer ?
#
loop_
_entity_poly.entity_id
_entity_poly.type
_entity_poly.pdbx_seq_one_letter_code
_entity_poly.pdbx_strand_id
1 'polypeptide(L)'
;LPAPFTTKSIQKVSKVIGWEKDKTPNAPAGFKVEVFADNFQHPRWTYVAPNNDIFVVESNTRNSANRISIIRDLDFDGVADHRGVFKAGLNQPFGMLVLNNYFYIANTDGLYRYNYKEGDLELSGDGEKIVDLPAGGYNNHWTRNLLASKDGSKIYISVGSASNVGEYGMDKEVRRAGILEIDPDGSNEKIYASGLRNPVGMDWN
;
A
#
# COMPACT_ATOMS: atom_id res chain seq x y z
N LEU A 1 -25.44 -14.04 -20.08
CA LEU A 1 -24.97 -13.04 -19.14
C LEU A 1 -25.82 -11.78 -19.30
N PRO A 2 -26.17 -11.04 -18.23
CA PRO A 2 -26.83 -9.76 -18.33
C PRO A 2 -25.93 -8.77 -19.10
N ALA A 3 -26.55 -7.76 -19.69
CA ALA A 3 -25.77 -6.70 -20.35
C ALA A 3 -24.84 -6.01 -19.34
N PRO A 4 -23.66 -5.52 -19.76
CA PRO A 4 -22.77 -4.80 -18.86
C PRO A 4 -23.50 -3.64 -18.16
N PHE A 5 -23.17 -3.41 -16.88
CA PHE A 5 -23.70 -2.31 -16.05
C PHE A 5 -25.19 -2.38 -15.68
N THR A 6 -25.87 -3.50 -15.93
CA THR A 6 -27.31 -3.67 -15.62
C THR A 6 -27.59 -4.09 -14.19
N THR A 7 -26.58 -4.49 -13.42
CA THR A 7 -26.73 -4.89 -12.03
C THR A 7 -26.07 -3.89 -11.09
N LYS A 8 -26.73 -3.60 -9.96
CA LYS A 8 -26.13 -2.77 -8.90
C LYS A 8 -24.97 -3.53 -8.24
N SER A 9 -23.95 -2.79 -7.84
CA SER A 9 -22.87 -3.32 -7.02
C SER A 9 -23.41 -3.85 -5.68
N ILE A 10 -23.00 -5.05 -5.31
CA ILE A 10 -23.38 -5.67 -4.04
C ILE A 10 -22.14 -5.68 -3.12
N GLN A 11 -22.29 -5.15 -1.92
CA GLN A 11 -21.29 -5.22 -0.88
C GLN A 11 -21.73 -6.22 0.20
N LYS A 12 -20.87 -7.21 0.46
CA LYS A 12 -21.00 -8.10 1.61
C LYS A 12 -19.95 -7.71 2.65
N VAL A 13 -20.39 -7.04 3.70
CA VAL A 13 -19.50 -6.61 4.78
C VAL A 13 -19.19 -7.80 5.68
N SER A 14 -17.90 -8.08 5.87
CA SER A 14 -17.45 -9.10 6.82
C SER A 14 -17.53 -8.59 8.25
N LYS A 15 -17.94 -9.45 9.18
CA LYS A 15 -17.81 -9.18 10.62
C LYS A 15 -16.36 -9.46 11.02
N VAL A 16 -15.70 -8.45 11.57
CA VAL A 16 -14.37 -8.62 12.16
C VAL A 16 -14.54 -9.31 13.53
N ILE A 17 -13.83 -10.42 13.70
CA ILE A 17 -13.70 -11.13 14.99
C ILE A 17 -12.23 -11.10 15.39
N GLY A 18 -11.93 -10.91 16.67
CA GLY A 18 -10.58 -11.03 17.21
C GLY A 18 -10.17 -12.50 17.38
N TRP A 19 -8.90 -12.72 17.60
CA TRP A 19 -8.40 -14.00 18.10
C TRP A 19 -8.75 -14.14 19.58
N GLU A 20 -9.09 -15.35 19.99
CA GLU A 20 -9.18 -15.68 21.41
C GLU A 20 -7.79 -15.52 22.06
N LYS A 21 -7.79 -15.18 23.34
CA LYS A 21 -6.55 -15.05 24.09
C LYS A 21 -5.72 -16.34 23.97
N ASP A 22 -4.43 -16.19 23.73
CA ASP A 22 -3.44 -17.28 23.58
C ASP A 22 -3.71 -18.24 22.40
N LYS A 23 -4.50 -17.82 21.41
CA LYS A 23 -4.72 -18.57 20.18
C LYS A 23 -3.95 -17.93 19.02
N THR A 24 -3.31 -18.79 18.25
CA THR A 24 -2.61 -18.43 17.00
C THR A 24 -3.16 -19.25 15.84
N PRO A 25 -2.95 -18.86 14.59
CA PRO A 25 -3.19 -19.71 13.44
C PRO A 25 -2.43 -21.04 13.56
N ASN A 26 -2.99 -22.13 13.04
CA ASN A 26 -2.30 -23.41 12.99
C ASN A 26 -1.14 -23.35 12.00
N ALA A 27 0.04 -23.73 12.42
CA ALA A 27 1.21 -23.84 11.56
C ALA A 27 1.31 -25.25 10.94
N PRO A 28 1.80 -25.39 9.69
CA PRO A 28 2.22 -26.66 9.14
C PRO A 28 3.37 -27.27 9.95
N ALA A 29 3.59 -28.59 9.79
CA ALA A 29 4.73 -29.26 10.45
C ALA A 29 6.06 -28.61 10.08
N GLY A 30 6.90 -28.34 11.07
CA GLY A 30 8.19 -27.67 10.91
C GLY A 30 8.13 -26.12 10.98
N PHE A 31 6.94 -25.54 11.16
CA PHE A 31 6.75 -24.10 11.34
C PHE A 31 6.09 -23.80 12.68
N LYS A 32 6.32 -22.60 13.19
CA LYS A 32 5.61 -22.02 14.34
C LYS A 32 5.00 -20.67 13.95
N VAL A 33 3.93 -20.27 14.63
CA VAL A 33 3.34 -18.94 14.49
C VAL A 33 3.52 -18.19 15.79
N GLU A 34 4.13 -17.03 15.71
CA GLU A 34 4.39 -16.14 16.85
C GLU A 34 3.89 -14.74 16.52
N VAL A 35 3.56 -13.96 17.55
CA VAL A 35 3.21 -12.55 17.40
C VAL A 35 4.51 -11.76 17.35
N PHE A 36 4.80 -11.15 16.22
CA PHE A 36 5.96 -10.27 16.04
C PHE A 36 5.66 -8.85 16.54
N ALA A 37 4.51 -8.30 16.20
CA ALA A 37 4.04 -6.99 16.66
C ALA A 37 2.51 -6.90 16.61
N ASP A 38 1.89 -6.15 17.51
CA ASP A 38 0.46 -5.98 17.65
C ASP A 38 0.02 -4.51 17.82
N ASN A 39 -1.24 -4.26 18.24
CA ASN A 39 -1.76 -2.93 18.54
C ASN A 39 -1.66 -1.90 17.40
N PHE A 40 -1.85 -2.33 16.14
CA PHE A 40 -1.96 -1.47 14.98
C PHE A 40 -3.42 -1.04 14.73
N GLN A 41 -3.59 0.15 14.17
CA GLN A 41 -4.90 0.65 13.73
C GLN A 41 -5.12 0.38 12.24
N HIS A 42 -5.82 -0.70 11.90
CA HIS A 42 -6.08 -1.12 10.52
C HIS A 42 -4.79 -1.32 9.70
N PRO A 43 -3.89 -2.22 10.10
CA PRO A 43 -2.70 -2.55 9.31
C PRO A 43 -3.13 -3.12 7.94
N ARG A 44 -2.54 -2.59 6.85
CA ARG A 44 -2.96 -2.93 5.48
C ARG A 44 -1.87 -3.57 4.66
N TRP A 45 -0.66 -3.08 4.80
CA TRP A 45 0.48 -3.52 4.02
C TRP A 45 1.75 -3.42 4.84
N THR A 46 2.65 -4.35 4.61
CA THR A 46 4.01 -4.34 5.17
C THR A 46 5.03 -4.23 4.05
N TYR A 47 6.08 -3.48 4.29
CA TYR A 47 7.22 -3.36 3.42
C TYR A 47 8.50 -3.62 4.23
N VAL A 48 9.31 -4.55 3.77
CA VAL A 48 10.63 -4.83 4.36
C VAL A 48 11.67 -4.10 3.53
N ALA A 49 12.36 -3.16 4.13
CA ALA A 49 13.42 -2.40 3.47
C ALA A 49 14.70 -3.24 3.33
N PRO A 50 15.67 -2.82 2.48
CA PRO A 50 16.92 -3.55 2.30
C PRO A 50 17.74 -3.78 3.59
N ASN A 51 17.59 -2.91 4.58
CA ASN A 51 18.22 -3.02 5.90
C ASN A 51 17.40 -3.83 6.93
N ASN A 52 16.36 -4.53 6.48
CA ASN A 52 15.41 -5.30 7.29
C ASN A 52 14.49 -4.49 8.21
N ASP A 53 14.46 -3.16 8.12
CA ASP A 53 13.41 -2.40 8.77
C ASP A 53 12.04 -2.79 8.18
N ILE A 54 11.06 -2.99 9.04
CA ILE A 54 9.70 -3.36 8.65
C ILE A 54 8.81 -2.13 8.80
N PHE A 55 8.23 -1.69 7.69
CA PHE A 55 7.27 -0.60 7.68
C PHE A 55 5.86 -1.17 7.55
N VAL A 56 4.96 -0.69 8.42
CA VAL A 56 3.54 -1.10 8.42
C VAL A 56 2.68 0.11 8.16
N VAL A 57 1.93 0.06 7.07
CA VAL A 57 0.94 1.11 6.80
C VAL A 57 -0.34 0.82 7.57
N GLU A 58 -0.80 1.83 8.32
CA GLU A 58 -2.06 1.81 9.06
C GLU A 58 -3.05 2.77 8.38
N SER A 59 -4.03 2.22 7.67
CA SER A 59 -4.87 3.00 6.77
C SER A 59 -6.25 2.40 6.57
N ASN A 60 -7.26 3.25 6.37
CA ASN A 60 -8.63 2.85 6.04
C ASN A 60 -9.36 4.03 5.36
N THR A 61 -10.51 3.75 4.77
CA THR A 61 -11.46 4.75 4.26
C THR A 61 -12.22 5.50 5.36
N ARG A 62 -12.20 4.96 6.58
CA ARG A 62 -12.85 5.55 7.78
C ARG A 62 -11.88 5.45 8.94
N ASN A 63 -11.96 6.36 9.89
CA ASN A 63 -11.25 6.39 11.16
C ASN A 63 -10.01 5.48 11.26
N SER A 64 -8.90 5.93 10.71
CA SER A 64 -7.63 5.24 10.79
C SER A 64 -6.53 6.21 11.19
N ALA A 65 -5.42 5.68 11.66
CA ALA A 65 -4.24 6.47 11.99
C ALA A 65 -3.65 7.19 10.75
N ASN A 66 -3.89 6.66 9.53
CA ASN A 66 -3.33 7.17 8.27
C ASN A 66 -1.84 7.51 8.41
N ARG A 67 -1.08 6.51 8.87
CA ARG A 67 0.35 6.63 9.17
C ARG A 67 1.11 5.39 8.69
N ILE A 68 2.42 5.52 8.72
CA ILE A 68 3.35 4.40 8.60
C ILE A 68 4.05 4.25 9.95
N SER A 69 4.05 3.04 10.49
CA SER A 69 4.84 2.65 11.65
C SER A 69 6.09 1.92 11.19
N ILE A 70 7.21 2.15 11.89
CA ILE A 70 8.46 1.41 11.71
C ILE A 70 8.62 0.41 12.86
N ILE A 71 9.08 -0.77 12.52
CA ILE A 71 9.44 -1.84 13.44
C ILE A 71 10.84 -2.31 13.08
N ARG A 72 11.69 -2.47 14.06
CA ARG A 72 13.07 -2.96 13.90
C ARG A 72 13.34 -4.06 14.91
N ASP A 73 13.87 -5.15 14.43
CA ASP A 73 14.40 -6.27 15.19
C ASP A 73 15.93 -6.24 14.99
N LEU A 74 16.68 -5.88 16.01
CA LEU A 74 18.12 -5.61 15.91
C LEU A 74 18.99 -6.86 16.04
N ASP A 75 18.51 -7.86 16.78
CA ASP A 75 19.22 -9.10 17.05
C ASP A 75 18.65 -10.33 16.33
N PHE A 76 17.60 -10.11 15.53
CA PHE A 76 16.92 -11.13 14.70
C PHE A 76 16.36 -12.29 15.52
N ASP A 77 15.92 -12.02 16.75
CA ASP A 77 15.29 -13.03 17.60
C ASP A 77 13.78 -13.24 17.31
N GLY A 78 13.20 -12.41 16.43
CA GLY A 78 11.80 -12.44 16.06
C GLY A 78 10.91 -11.62 17.00
N VAL A 79 11.49 -10.78 17.84
CA VAL A 79 10.81 -9.81 18.70
C VAL A 79 11.25 -8.40 18.33
N ALA A 80 10.33 -7.48 18.22
CA ALA A 80 10.65 -6.10 17.84
C ALA A 80 11.34 -5.35 18.99
N ASP A 81 12.57 -4.89 18.80
CA ASP A 81 13.32 -4.03 19.73
C ASP A 81 12.87 -2.58 19.69
N HIS A 82 12.49 -2.12 18.51
CA HIS A 82 12.04 -0.76 18.29
C HIS A 82 10.71 -0.72 17.55
N ARG A 83 9.84 0.17 17.98
CA ARG A 83 8.60 0.51 17.31
C ARG A 83 8.32 2.00 17.43
N GLY A 84 8.04 2.66 16.34
CA GLY A 84 7.74 4.08 16.29
C GLY A 84 6.79 4.46 15.16
N VAL A 85 6.37 5.73 15.17
CA VAL A 85 5.66 6.33 14.04
C VAL A 85 6.69 6.87 13.08
N PHE A 86 6.78 6.28 11.90
CA PHE A 86 7.72 6.70 10.86
C PHE A 86 7.22 7.92 10.10
N LYS A 87 5.93 7.94 9.75
CA LYS A 87 5.29 9.09 9.11
C LYS A 87 3.80 9.13 9.43
N ALA A 88 3.29 10.28 9.85
CA ALA A 88 1.89 10.52 10.11
C ALA A 88 1.32 11.59 9.17
N GLY A 89 -0.01 11.84 9.25
CA GLY A 89 -0.67 12.88 8.47
C GLY A 89 -0.84 12.55 6.98
N LEU A 90 -0.86 11.25 6.63
CA LEU A 90 -0.97 10.78 5.27
C LEU A 90 -2.45 10.68 4.82
N ASN A 91 -2.68 10.59 3.51
CA ASN A 91 -4.02 10.45 2.94
C ASN A 91 -4.25 9.02 2.43
N GLN A 92 -4.79 8.14 3.29
CA GLN A 92 -5.03 6.74 2.95
C GLN A 92 -3.78 6.10 2.28
N PRO A 93 -2.63 6.07 2.98
CA PRO A 93 -1.41 5.49 2.43
C PRO A 93 -1.56 3.99 2.22
N PHE A 94 -0.81 3.44 1.25
CA PHE A 94 -0.77 2.00 1.04
C PHE A 94 0.61 1.48 0.62
N GLY A 95 1.07 1.81 -0.58
CA GLY A 95 2.35 1.36 -1.11
C GLY A 95 3.52 2.14 -0.52
N MET A 96 4.60 1.43 -0.27
CA MET A 96 5.88 1.95 0.22
C MET A 96 7.01 1.39 -0.61
N LEU A 97 8.06 2.18 -0.82
CA LEU A 97 9.23 1.76 -1.58
C LEU A 97 10.45 2.60 -1.17
N VAL A 98 11.58 1.96 -0.92
CA VAL A 98 12.89 2.61 -0.79
C VAL A 98 13.63 2.49 -2.11
N LEU A 99 14.03 3.60 -2.70
CA LEU A 99 14.79 3.64 -3.95
C LEU A 99 15.63 4.92 -4.02
N ASN A 100 16.93 4.80 -4.37
CA ASN A 100 17.83 5.94 -4.64
C ASN A 100 17.85 7.02 -3.54
N ASN A 101 17.98 6.65 -2.28
CA ASN A 101 17.95 7.54 -1.12
C ASN A 101 16.62 8.29 -0.91
N TYR A 102 15.54 7.77 -1.47
CA TYR A 102 14.19 8.26 -1.23
C TYR A 102 13.30 7.16 -0.65
N PHE A 103 12.38 7.59 0.20
CA PHE A 103 11.24 6.77 0.61
C PHE A 103 10.01 7.27 -0.14
N TYR A 104 9.40 6.40 -0.91
CA TYR A 104 8.17 6.68 -1.66
C TYR A 104 6.97 6.18 -0.90
N ILE A 105 5.92 7.01 -0.85
CA ILE A 105 4.64 6.67 -0.24
C ILE A 105 3.54 6.92 -1.26
N ALA A 106 2.81 5.87 -1.61
CA ALA A 106 1.62 5.99 -2.43
C ALA A 106 0.40 6.21 -1.52
N ASN A 107 -0.04 7.46 -1.45
CA ASN A 107 -1.34 7.84 -0.93
C ASN A 107 -2.43 7.56 -1.98
N THR A 108 -3.70 7.55 -1.59
CA THR A 108 -4.80 7.31 -2.53
C THR A 108 -4.83 8.35 -3.67
N ASP A 109 -4.39 9.57 -3.42
CA ASP A 109 -4.46 10.74 -4.31
C ASP A 109 -3.12 11.15 -4.94
N GLY A 110 -2.04 10.45 -4.63
CA GLY A 110 -0.75 10.80 -5.20
C GLY A 110 0.41 9.94 -4.72
N LEU A 111 1.49 9.98 -5.49
CA LEU A 111 2.78 9.44 -5.09
C LEU A 111 3.64 10.57 -4.53
N TYR A 112 4.15 10.36 -3.34
CA TYR A 112 5.03 11.29 -2.63
C TYR A 112 6.40 10.66 -2.43
N ARG A 113 7.47 11.45 -2.56
CA ARG A 113 8.82 11.05 -2.19
C ARG A 113 9.37 11.93 -1.09
N TYR A 114 10.16 11.32 -0.22
CA TYR A 114 10.82 11.93 0.92
C TYR A 114 12.30 11.61 0.86
N ASN A 115 13.17 12.57 1.20
CA ASN A 115 14.56 12.23 1.45
C ASN A 115 14.63 11.20 2.57
N TYR A 116 15.36 10.12 2.35
CA TYR A 116 15.48 9.01 3.27
C TYR A 116 16.92 8.54 3.33
N LYS A 117 17.41 8.38 4.52
CA LYS A 117 18.68 7.71 4.79
C LYS A 117 18.39 6.39 5.50
N GLU A 118 19.03 5.34 5.04
CA GLU A 118 18.92 4.03 5.67
C GLU A 118 19.18 4.10 7.17
N GLY A 119 18.26 3.58 7.96
CA GLY A 119 18.29 3.65 9.41
C GLY A 119 17.52 4.81 10.03
N ASP A 120 16.99 5.75 9.25
CA ASP A 120 16.12 6.80 9.78
C ASP A 120 14.89 6.19 10.45
N LEU A 121 14.54 6.70 11.62
CA LEU A 121 13.37 6.25 12.41
C LEU A 121 12.12 7.08 12.15
N GLU A 122 12.23 8.17 11.43
CA GLU A 122 11.13 9.06 11.05
C GLU A 122 11.42 9.79 9.73
N LEU A 123 10.37 10.14 8.98
CA LEU A 123 10.46 10.98 7.79
C LEU A 123 10.08 12.42 8.12
N SER A 124 11.02 13.34 7.85
CA SER A 124 10.82 14.77 8.04
C SER A 124 10.08 15.43 6.87
N GLY A 125 9.42 16.55 7.15
CA GLY A 125 8.76 17.39 6.15
C GLY A 125 7.50 16.77 5.54
N ASP A 126 6.91 17.45 4.55
CA ASP A 126 5.65 17.05 3.91
C ASP A 126 5.85 16.14 2.70
N GLY A 127 7.09 15.97 2.27
CA GLY A 127 7.44 15.24 1.05
C GLY A 127 7.12 16.03 -0.23
N GLU A 128 7.65 15.56 -1.32
CA GLU A 128 7.37 16.09 -2.65
C GLU A 128 6.34 15.21 -3.34
N LYS A 129 5.21 15.77 -3.74
CA LYS A 129 4.24 15.06 -4.57
C LYS A 129 4.74 15.02 -6.01
N ILE A 130 5.12 13.85 -6.50
CA ILE A 130 5.70 13.67 -7.83
C ILE A 130 4.69 13.17 -8.88
N VAL A 131 3.58 12.57 -8.46
CA VAL A 131 2.50 12.13 -9.36
C VAL A 131 1.15 12.35 -8.69
N ASP A 132 0.20 12.94 -9.41
CA ASP A 132 -1.20 12.93 -9.02
C ASP A 132 -1.85 11.59 -9.39
N LEU A 133 -2.55 10.96 -8.46
CA LEU A 133 -3.29 9.73 -8.72
C LEU A 133 -4.80 9.97 -8.66
N PRO A 134 -5.59 9.28 -9.49
CA PRO A 134 -7.03 9.50 -9.53
C PRO A 134 -7.68 9.01 -8.23
N ALA A 135 -8.24 9.92 -7.42
CA ALA A 135 -8.88 9.64 -6.13
C ALA A 135 -10.24 10.32 -5.95
N GLY A 136 -10.60 11.24 -6.85
CA GLY A 136 -11.85 11.99 -6.76
C GLY A 136 -13.09 11.14 -7.01
N GLY A 137 -14.24 11.58 -6.46
CA GLY A 137 -15.53 10.92 -6.63
C GLY A 137 -15.61 9.57 -5.92
N TYR A 138 -16.28 8.61 -6.54
CA TYR A 138 -16.35 7.24 -6.03
C TYR A 138 -14.99 6.55 -6.21
N ASN A 139 -14.39 6.10 -5.13
CA ASN A 139 -13.04 5.54 -5.08
C ASN A 139 -13.04 4.23 -4.28
N ASN A 140 -13.79 3.23 -4.76
CA ASN A 140 -14.02 1.98 -4.04
C ASN A 140 -12.72 1.19 -3.83
N HIS A 141 -11.86 1.13 -4.84
CA HIS A 141 -10.54 0.50 -4.76
C HIS A 141 -9.45 1.58 -4.61
N TRP A 142 -9.31 2.07 -3.40
CA TRP A 142 -8.48 3.22 -3.07
C TRP A 142 -7.00 2.92 -2.89
N THR A 143 -6.62 1.64 -2.85
CA THR A 143 -5.23 1.22 -2.62
C THR A 143 -4.33 1.52 -3.82
N ARG A 144 -3.08 1.89 -3.54
CA ARG A 144 -2.01 2.19 -4.51
C ARG A 144 -0.76 1.49 -4.04
N ASN A 145 -0.30 0.44 -4.72
CA ASN A 145 0.93 -0.25 -4.35
C ASN A 145 2.08 0.13 -5.28
N LEU A 146 3.31 -0.10 -4.84
CA LEU A 146 4.53 0.30 -5.53
C LEU A 146 5.43 -0.92 -5.77
N LEU A 147 6.12 -0.92 -6.91
CA LEU A 147 7.18 -1.86 -7.23
C LEU A 147 8.23 -1.15 -8.08
N ALA A 148 9.51 -1.25 -7.74
CA ALA A 148 10.60 -0.77 -8.59
C ALA A 148 10.95 -1.79 -9.66
N SER A 149 11.45 -1.34 -10.83
CA SER A 149 12.16 -2.21 -11.75
C SER A 149 13.44 -2.77 -11.11
N LYS A 150 13.92 -3.92 -11.59
CA LYS A 150 15.12 -4.58 -11.03
C LYS A 150 16.38 -3.69 -11.11
N ASP A 151 16.44 -2.80 -12.08
CA ASP A 151 17.53 -1.84 -12.26
C ASP A 151 17.28 -0.48 -11.58
N GLY A 152 16.13 -0.30 -10.93
CA GLY A 152 15.76 0.94 -10.26
C GLY A 152 15.42 2.11 -11.19
N SER A 153 15.33 1.88 -12.50
CA SER A 153 15.05 2.95 -13.49
C SER A 153 13.58 3.33 -13.59
N LYS A 154 12.67 2.47 -13.11
CA LYS A 154 11.22 2.67 -13.16
C LYS A 154 10.54 2.35 -11.84
N ILE A 155 9.40 2.99 -11.62
CA ILE A 155 8.45 2.67 -10.55
C ILE A 155 7.11 2.31 -11.20
N TYR A 156 6.53 1.20 -10.76
CA TYR A 156 5.22 0.73 -11.15
C TYR A 156 4.24 1.03 -10.02
N ILE A 157 3.09 1.63 -10.37
CA ILE A 157 2.06 2.02 -9.41
C ILE A 157 0.78 1.27 -9.75
N SER A 158 0.31 0.41 -8.86
CA SER A 158 -1.01 -0.19 -9.02
C SER A 158 -2.11 0.82 -8.70
N VAL A 159 -3.14 0.89 -9.52
CA VAL A 159 -4.27 1.81 -9.31
C VAL A 159 -5.57 1.03 -9.47
N GLY A 160 -6.30 0.87 -8.37
CA GLY A 160 -7.60 0.19 -8.39
C GLY A 160 -8.68 0.98 -9.13
N SER A 161 -9.70 0.30 -9.64
CA SER A 161 -10.85 0.91 -10.30
C SER A 161 -11.64 1.81 -9.35
N ALA A 162 -12.36 2.79 -9.89
CA ALA A 162 -13.29 3.60 -9.11
C ALA A 162 -14.43 2.73 -8.56
N SER A 163 -14.92 1.80 -9.36
CA SER A 163 -16.12 1.02 -9.10
C SER A 163 -15.87 -0.50 -9.21
N ASN A 164 -16.86 -1.32 -8.91
CA ASN A 164 -16.71 -2.78 -8.94
C ASN A 164 -16.79 -3.35 -10.38
N VAL A 165 -17.63 -2.77 -11.23
CA VAL A 165 -17.92 -3.27 -12.57
C VAL A 165 -18.04 -2.14 -13.61
N GLY A 166 -17.50 -0.95 -13.32
CA GLY A 166 -17.61 0.23 -14.18
C GLY A 166 -19.03 0.83 -14.18
N GLU A 167 -19.81 0.61 -13.12
CA GLU A 167 -21.21 0.99 -13.00
C GLU A 167 -21.48 2.50 -13.07
N TYR A 168 -20.43 3.32 -12.96
CA TYR A 168 -20.52 4.78 -13.08
C TYR A 168 -19.95 5.32 -14.40
N GLY A 169 -19.66 4.42 -15.35
CA GLY A 169 -19.12 4.73 -16.67
C GLY A 169 -17.59 4.63 -16.74
N MET A 170 -17.11 4.32 -17.94
CA MET A 170 -15.68 4.11 -18.22
C MET A 170 -14.87 5.41 -18.16
N ASP A 171 -15.52 6.55 -18.28
CA ASP A 171 -14.88 7.87 -18.09
C ASP A 171 -14.36 8.07 -16.66
N LYS A 172 -14.92 7.37 -15.68
CA LYS A 172 -14.46 7.37 -14.29
C LYS A 172 -13.27 6.43 -14.05
N GLU A 173 -12.95 5.57 -15.01
CA GLU A 173 -11.88 4.58 -14.90
C GLU A 173 -10.58 5.00 -15.62
N VAL A 174 -10.49 6.25 -16.06
CA VAL A 174 -9.28 6.79 -16.70
C VAL A 174 -8.10 6.73 -15.72
N ARG A 175 -6.97 6.14 -16.13
CA ARG A 175 -5.76 5.86 -15.30
C ARG A 175 -6.05 4.99 -14.06
N ARG A 176 -7.11 4.19 -14.09
CA ARG A 176 -7.51 3.26 -13.03
C ARG A 176 -7.57 1.83 -13.55
N ALA A 177 -7.86 0.88 -12.65
CA ALA A 177 -7.95 -0.55 -12.97
C ALA A 177 -6.71 -1.08 -13.71
N GLY A 178 -5.53 -0.61 -13.32
CA GLY A 178 -4.29 -0.90 -14.04
C GLY A 178 -3.02 -0.62 -13.27
N ILE A 179 -1.93 -0.62 -14.00
CA ILE A 179 -0.60 -0.29 -13.52
C ILE A 179 -0.05 0.87 -14.35
N LEU A 180 0.39 1.93 -13.68
CA LEU A 180 1.13 3.03 -14.27
C LEU A 180 2.64 2.74 -14.13
N GLU A 181 3.43 3.13 -15.13
CA GLU A 181 4.89 3.13 -15.06
C GLU A 181 5.36 4.58 -15.13
N ILE A 182 6.32 4.93 -14.28
CA ILE A 182 6.94 6.26 -14.24
C ILE A 182 8.46 6.14 -14.07
N ASP A 183 9.17 7.22 -14.32
CA ASP A 183 10.54 7.40 -13.82
C ASP A 183 10.54 7.74 -12.32
N PRO A 184 11.64 7.54 -11.55
CA PRO A 184 11.69 7.80 -10.13
C PRO A 184 11.44 9.26 -9.72
N ASP A 185 11.54 10.20 -10.66
CA ASP A 185 11.21 11.62 -10.47
C ASP A 185 9.73 11.95 -10.77
N GLY A 186 8.93 10.96 -11.17
CA GLY A 186 7.52 11.12 -11.53
C GLY A 186 7.29 11.42 -13.02
N SER A 187 8.34 11.62 -13.80
CA SER A 187 8.23 11.90 -15.24
C SER A 187 7.93 10.64 -16.07
N ASN A 188 7.65 10.83 -17.37
CA ASN A 188 7.45 9.79 -18.37
C ASN A 188 6.35 8.77 -18.02
N GLU A 189 5.27 9.24 -17.37
CA GLU A 189 4.15 8.37 -17.04
C GLU A 189 3.51 7.74 -18.27
N LYS A 190 3.27 6.44 -18.19
CA LYS A 190 2.47 5.69 -19.16
C LYS A 190 1.65 4.61 -18.49
N ILE A 191 0.59 4.17 -19.13
CA ILE A 191 -0.17 3.00 -18.71
C ILE A 191 0.62 1.75 -19.13
N TYR A 192 1.13 0.99 -18.14
CA TYR A 192 1.84 -0.26 -18.36
C TYR A 192 0.89 -1.44 -18.59
N ALA A 193 -0.17 -1.54 -17.77
CA ALA A 193 -1.20 -2.55 -17.89
C ALA A 193 -2.57 -1.98 -17.54
N SER A 194 -3.62 -2.49 -18.15
CA SER A 194 -5.01 -2.07 -17.93
C SER A 194 -5.95 -3.26 -17.81
N GLY A 195 -7.20 -3.02 -17.34
CA GLY A 195 -8.23 -4.05 -17.22
C GLY A 195 -8.07 -4.98 -16.02
N LEU A 196 -7.31 -4.59 -15.00
CA LEU A 196 -6.98 -5.43 -13.84
C LEU A 196 -7.96 -5.30 -12.66
N ARG A 197 -8.92 -4.41 -12.73
CA ARG A 197 -9.87 -4.01 -11.69
C ARG A 197 -9.18 -3.48 -10.43
N ASN A 198 -8.58 -4.31 -9.60
CA ASN A 198 -7.93 -3.91 -8.33
C ASN A 198 -6.62 -4.67 -8.13
N PRO A 199 -5.56 -4.34 -8.86
CA PRO A 199 -4.25 -4.94 -8.62
C PRO A 199 -3.71 -4.43 -7.28
N VAL A 200 -3.40 -5.34 -6.36
CA VAL A 200 -2.91 -5.01 -5.00
C VAL A 200 -1.46 -5.47 -4.82
N GLY A 201 -1.15 -6.70 -5.21
CA GLY A 201 0.20 -7.25 -5.16
C GLY A 201 0.87 -7.20 -6.54
N MET A 202 2.16 -6.86 -6.57
CA MET A 202 3.03 -6.92 -7.75
C MET A 202 4.38 -7.48 -7.34
N ASP A 203 4.96 -8.31 -8.20
CA ASP A 203 6.29 -8.86 -7.99
C ASP A 203 6.93 -9.25 -9.33
N TRP A 204 8.24 -9.47 -9.32
CA TRP A 204 9.03 -9.91 -10.47
C TRP A 204 9.27 -11.42 -10.41
N ASN A 205 9.17 -12.04 -11.58
CA ASN A 205 9.59 -13.43 -11.77
C ASN A 205 11.08 -13.52 -12.13
#